data_686aba690afd125b980870164ad89d0d
#
_entry.id   686aba690afd125b980870164ad89d0d
#
_cell.length_a   1.000
_cell.length_b   1.000
_cell.length_c   1.000
_cell.angle_alpha   90.00
_cell.angle_beta   90.00
_cell.angle_gamma   90.00
#
_symmetry.space_group_name_H-M   'P 1'
#
loop_
_entity.id
_entity.type
_entity.pdbx_description
1 polymer ?
#
loop_
_entity_poly.entity_id
_entity_poly.type
_entity_poly.pdbx_seq_one_letter_code
_entity_poly.pdbx_strand_id
1 'polypeptide(L)'
;MILVALSLTFAVCPADGVRITCVHDGDTFIVDRERIRVADIDTPELDGQCSYESALAVRARDRLMHLLNGDSFEIWRQGEDRYGRTLAIVVNRRGSVGDQLVREGLARTWSGRRETWC
;
A
#
# COMPACT_ATOMS: atom_id res chain seq x y z
N MET A 1 21.55 17.50 -21.99
CA MET A 1 20.67 17.75 -20.85
C MET A 1 20.48 16.43 -20.07
N ILE A 2 20.91 16.41 -18.83
CA ILE A 2 20.77 15.20 -18.00
C ILE A 2 19.43 15.30 -17.32
N LEU A 3 18.51 14.39 -17.65
CA LEU A 3 17.27 14.20 -16.91
C LEU A 3 17.61 13.44 -15.63
N VAL A 4 17.64 14.16 -14.52
CA VAL A 4 17.67 13.52 -13.20
C VAL A 4 16.25 13.06 -12.91
N ALA A 5 16.00 11.78 -13.12
CA ALA A 5 14.76 11.18 -12.63
C ALA A 5 14.81 11.21 -11.10
N LEU A 6 13.96 12.01 -10.48
CA LEU A 6 13.75 11.95 -9.04
C LEU A 6 13.05 10.62 -8.77
N SER A 7 13.82 9.60 -8.38
CA SER A 7 13.22 8.38 -7.88
C SER A 7 12.67 8.64 -6.49
N LEU A 8 11.35 8.51 -6.34
CA LEU A 8 10.71 8.55 -5.04
C LEU A 8 11.19 7.37 -4.21
N THR A 9 11.62 7.63 -2.99
CA THR A 9 11.99 6.59 -2.04
C THR A 9 10.95 6.54 -0.94
N PHE A 10 10.35 5.38 -0.75
CA PHE A 10 9.37 5.13 0.31
C PHE A 10 10.06 4.50 1.51
N ALA A 11 9.79 5.07 2.68
CA ALA A 11 10.13 4.49 3.97
C ALA A 11 8.83 4.14 4.70
N VAL A 12 8.92 3.46 5.83
CA VAL A 12 7.77 3.26 6.72
C VAL A 12 7.37 4.61 7.30
N CYS A 13 6.06 4.88 7.34
CA CYS A 13 5.57 6.15 7.88
C CYS A 13 5.93 6.32 9.34
N PRO A 14 6.31 7.55 9.77
CA PRO A 14 6.56 7.82 11.18
C PRO A 14 5.26 7.69 11.98
N ALA A 15 5.39 7.31 13.26
CA ALA A 15 4.25 7.24 14.17
C ALA A 15 3.66 8.62 14.42
N ASP A 16 4.51 9.64 14.51
CA ASP A 16 4.13 11.02 14.75
C ASP A 16 4.72 11.94 13.69
N GLY A 17 4.07 13.08 13.47
CA GLY A 17 4.55 14.11 12.57
C GLY A 17 3.95 14.04 11.19
N VAL A 18 4.48 14.89 10.30
CA VAL A 18 3.97 15.04 8.94
C VAL A 18 4.39 13.84 8.09
N ARG A 19 3.43 13.31 7.34
CA ARG A 19 3.66 12.20 6.41
C ARG A 19 3.62 12.73 4.98
N ILE A 20 4.75 12.67 4.28
CA ILE A 20 4.87 13.18 2.91
C ILE A 20 4.91 12.03 1.91
N THR A 21 5.89 11.13 2.04
CA THR A 21 6.05 9.98 1.16
C THR A 21 6.53 8.81 2.00
N CYS A 22 5.62 7.86 2.24
CA CYS A 22 5.89 6.72 3.13
C CYS A 22 4.81 5.66 2.97
N VAL A 23 5.06 4.47 3.50
CA VAL A 23 4.09 3.37 3.52
C VAL A 23 3.53 3.21 4.93
N HIS A 24 2.21 3.28 5.07
CA HIS A 24 1.54 3.10 6.34
C HIS A 24 1.36 1.61 6.67
N ASP A 25 0.71 0.88 5.78
CA ASP A 25 0.49 -0.57 5.89
C ASP A 25 0.43 -1.19 4.49
N GLY A 26 0.00 -2.45 4.39
CA GLY A 26 0.03 -3.18 3.13
C GLY A 26 -0.91 -2.66 2.05
N ASP A 27 -1.90 -1.84 2.39
CA ASP A 27 -2.86 -1.30 1.42
C ASP A 27 -2.96 0.22 1.42
N THR A 28 -2.13 0.92 2.18
CA THR A 28 -2.16 2.39 2.25
C THR A 28 -0.76 2.98 2.26
N PHE A 29 -0.51 3.89 1.33
CA PHE A 29 0.72 4.65 1.29
C PHE A 29 0.43 6.12 1.03
N ILE A 30 1.41 6.95 1.33
CA ILE A 30 1.34 8.40 1.14
C ILE A 30 2.40 8.78 0.12
N VAL A 31 2.03 9.55 -0.88
CA VAL A 31 2.95 10.08 -1.87
C VAL A 31 2.65 11.57 -2.06
N ASP A 32 3.66 12.40 -1.82
CA ASP A 32 3.52 13.84 -1.92
C ASP A 32 2.28 14.35 -1.15
N ARG A 33 2.13 13.85 0.08
CA ARG A 33 1.04 14.14 1.03
C ARG A 33 -0.33 13.56 0.64
N GLU A 34 -0.47 12.95 -0.51
CA GLU A 34 -1.72 12.29 -0.90
C GLU A 34 -1.77 10.88 -0.32
N ARG A 35 -2.85 10.57 0.40
CA ARG A 35 -3.07 9.23 0.96
C ARG A 35 -3.74 8.35 -0.09
N ILE A 36 -3.07 7.27 -0.46
CA ILE A 36 -3.55 6.33 -1.48
C ILE A 36 -3.95 5.03 -0.79
N ARG A 37 -5.19 4.62 -1.00
CA ARG A 37 -5.72 3.31 -0.60
C ARG A 37 -5.76 2.43 -1.82
N VAL A 38 -5.02 1.33 -1.83
CA VAL A 38 -5.08 0.35 -2.90
C VAL A 38 -6.46 -0.31 -2.88
N ALA A 39 -7.28 -0.03 -3.90
CA ALA A 39 -8.73 -0.18 -3.83
C ALA A 39 -9.21 -1.62 -3.90
N ASP A 40 -8.46 -2.47 -4.56
CA ASP A 40 -8.90 -3.82 -4.93
C ASP A 40 -8.47 -4.92 -3.95
N ILE A 41 -7.82 -4.54 -2.85
CA ILE A 41 -7.32 -5.51 -1.88
C ILE A 41 -7.69 -5.15 -0.45
N ASP A 42 -7.62 -6.17 0.41
CA ASP A 42 -7.64 -6.04 1.88
C ASP A 42 -6.39 -6.71 2.43
N THR A 43 -5.71 -6.03 3.35
CA THR A 43 -4.49 -6.52 3.98
C THR A 43 -4.68 -6.67 5.49
N PRO A 44 -3.84 -7.49 6.16
CA PRO A 44 -3.88 -7.58 7.62
C PRO A 44 -3.60 -6.23 8.28
N GLU A 45 -4.16 -6.04 9.46
CA GLU A 45 -3.97 -4.83 10.26
C GLU A 45 -2.72 -4.90 11.10
N LEU A 46 -1.97 -3.79 11.17
CA LEU A 46 -0.80 -3.69 12.06
C LEU A 46 -1.19 -3.87 13.52
N ASP A 47 -2.35 -3.33 13.91
CA ASP A 47 -2.96 -3.56 15.22
C ASP A 47 -4.00 -4.67 15.08
N GLY A 48 -3.52 -5.86 14.76
CA GLY A 48 -4.35 -7.00 14.44
C GLY A 48 -5.03 -7.64 15.65
N GLN A 49 -6.02 -8.49 15.38
CA GLN A 49 -6.77 -9.21 16.41
C GLN A 49 -5.96 -10.33 17.04
N CYS A 50 -4.84 -10.72 16.44
CA CYS A 50 -3.94 -11.74 16.93
C CYS A 50 -2.51 -11.44 16.46
N SER A 51 -1.53 -12.08 17.09
CA SER A 51 -0.11 -11.86 16.75
C SER A 51 0.21 -12.30 15.32
N TYR A 52 -0.47 -13.32 14.82
CA TYR A 52 -0.32 -13.76 13.43
C TYR A 52 -0.70 -12.64 12.46
N GLU A 53 -1.85 -12.00 12.67
CA GLU A 53 -2.30 -10.89 11.82
C GLU A 53 -1.31 -9.72 11.86
N SER A 54 -0.88 -9.30 13.03
CA SER A 54 0.05 -8.18 13.19
C SER A 54 1.39 -8.46 12.51
N ALA A 55 1.91 -9.67 12.62
CA ALA A 55 3.15 -10.07 11.97
C ALA A 55 3.01 -10.10 10.45
N LEU A 56 1.89 -10.62 9.95
CA LEU A 56 1.61 -10.65 8.52
C LEU A 56 1.44 -9.24 7.95
N ALA A 57 0.83 -8.33 8.73
CA ALA A 57 0.66 -6.93 8.36
C ALA A 57 2.00 -6.23 8.15
N VAL A 58 2.99 -6.50 9.00
CA VAL A 58 4.35 -5.95 8.85
C VAL A 58 4.97 -6.45 7.54
N ARG A 59 4.82 -7.74 7.24
CA ARG A 59 5.32 -8.32 5.99
C ARG A 59 4.64 -7.70 4.77
N ALA A 60 3.33 -7.50 4.82
CA ALA A 60 2.57 -6.87 3.73
C ALA A 60 3.01 -5.42 3.51
N ARG A 61 3.18 -4.66 4.59
CA ARG A 61 3.69 -3.27 4.54
C ARG A 61 5.07 -3.22 3.90
N ASP A 62 5.98 -4.05 4.37
CA ASP A 62 7.37 -4.04 3.88
C ASP A 62 7.43 -4.48 2.41
N ARG A 63 6.57 -5.42 2.01
CA ARG A 63 6.49 -5.86 0.62
C ARG A 63 5.94 -4.77 -0.29
N LEU A 64 4.87 -4.07 0.13
CA LEU A 64 4.36 -2.92 -0.63
C LEU A 64 5.46 -1.88 -0.81
N MET A 65 6.16 -1.54 0.26
CA MET A 65 7.27 -0.59 0.20
C MET A 65 8.33 -1.03 -0.82
N HIS A 66 8.68 -2.30 -0.81
CA HIS A 66 9.66 -2.87 -1.74
C HIS A 66 9.19 -2.78 -3.20
N LEU A 67 7.90 -3.07 -3.44
CA LEU A 67 7.33 -2.97 -4.79
C LEU A 67 7.30 -1.52 -5.29
N LEU A 68 6.97 -0.56 -4.44
CA LEU A 68 6.94 0.86 -4.80
C LEU A 68 8.34 1.42 -5.05
N ASN A 69 9.34 0.94 -4.31
CA ASN A 69 10.73 1.38 -4.48
C ASN A 69 11.45 0.67 -5.65
N GLY A 70 10.99 -0.52 -6.00
CA GLY A 70 11.70 -1.39 -6.93
C GLY A 70 11.45 -1.10 -8.41
N ASP A 71 10.40 -0.36 -8.74
CA ASP A 71 10.01 -0.09 -10.12
C ASP A 71 9.18 1.18 -10.20
N SER A 72 9.12 1.79 -11.37
CA SER A 72 8.18 2.87 -11.62
C SER A 72 6.76 2.33 -11.64
N PHE A 73 5.80 3.14 -11.22
CA PHE A 73 4.40 2.73 -11.14
C PHE A 73 3.48 3.89 -11.51
N GLU A 74 2.25 3.54 -11.87
CA GLU A 74 1.18 4.50 -12.13
C GLU A 74 0.10 4.33 -11.06
N ILE A 75 -0.55 5.43 -10.73
CA ILE A 75 -1.68 5.47 -9.80
C ILE A 75 -2.93 5.78 -10.62
N TRP A 76 -3.81 4.80 -10.75
CA TRP A 76 -5.08 4.95 -11.46
C TRP A 76 -6.16 5.28 -10.43
N ARG A 77 -6.40 6.58 -10.23
CA ARG A 77 -7.34 7.10 -9.23
C ARG A 77 -8.77 6.81 -9.63
N GLN A 78 -9.58 6.37 -8.66
CA GLN A 78 -10.98 5.98 -8.88
C GLN A 78 -11.96 6.80 -8.06
N GLY A 79 -11.48 7.62 -7.13
CA GLY A 79 -12.32 8.41 -6.23
C GLY A 79 -11.72 8.49 -4.84
N GLU A 80 -12.53 8.88 -3.88
CA GLU A 80 -12.13 8.99 -2.47
C GLU A 80 -13.01 8.12 -1.60
N ASP A 81 -12.45 7.62 -0.49
CA ASP A 81 -13.26 7.00 0.55
C ASP A 81 -13.71 8.05 1.58
N ARG A 82 -14.52 7.63 2.55
CA ARG A 82 -15.06 8.52 3.58
C ARG A 82 -14.00 9.08 4.54
N TYR A 83 -12.79 8.54 4.51
CA TYR A 83 -11.66 9.00 5.34
C TYR A 83 -10.74 9.96 4.60
N GLY A 84 -11.09 10.34 3.37
CA GLY A 84 -10.28 11.25 2.55
C GLY A 84 -9.08 10.58 1.88
N ARG A 85 -9.04 9.24 1.83
CA ARG A 85 -8.01 8.53 1.09
C ARG A 85 -8.44 8.41 -0.38
N THR A 86 -7.48 8.58 -1.29
CA THR A 86 -7.72 8.33 -2.71
C THR A 86 -7.75 6.82 -2.95
N LEU A 87 -8.86 6.32 -3.48
CA LEU A 87 -8.98 4.93 -3.93
C LEU A 87 -8.29 4.80 -5.29
N ALA A 88 -7.39 3.85 -5.45
CA ALA A 88 -6.66 3.69 -6.70
C ALA A 88 -6.21 2.27 -6.95
N ILE A 89 -6.11 1.93 -8.23
CA ILE A 89 -5.36 0.76 -8.69
C ILE A 89 -3.93 1.23 -8.95
N VAL A 90 -2.94 0.54 -8.41
CA VAL A 90 -1.52 0.87 -8.57
C VAL A 90 -0.90 -0.18 -9.49
N VAL A 91 -0.26 0.28 -10.56
CA VAL A 91 0.21 -0.61 -11.64
C VAL A 91 1.68 -0.36 -11.91
N ASN A 92 2.49 -1.40 -11.86
CA ASN A 92 3.89 -1.38 -12.31
C ASN A 92 4.04 -2.26 -13.57
N ARG A 93 5.28 -2.51 -14.01
CA ARG A 93 5.53 -3.33 -15.22
C ARG A 93 4.99 -4.75 -15.11
N ARG A 94 4.82 -5.26 -13.90
CA ARG A 94 4.32 -6.62 -13.64
C ARG A 94 2.81 -6.67 -13.50
N GLY A 95 2.12 -5.53 -13.61
CA GLY A 95 0.67 -5.41 -13.47
C GLY A 95 0.27 -4.77 -12.15
N SER A 96 -0.92 -5.11 -11.67
CA SER A 96 -1.46 -4.54 -10.43
C SER A 96 -0.60 -4.95 -9.23
N VAL A 97 -0.17 -3.95 -8.45
CA VAL A 97 0.56 -4.18 -7.20
C VAL A 97 -0.32 -4.94 -6.21
N GLY A 98 -1.61 -4.64 -6.17
CA GLY A 98 -2.56 -5.37 -5.32
C GLY A 98 -2.61 -6.85 -5.67
N ASP A 99 -2.67 -7.19 -6.96
CA ASP A 99 -2.68 -8.58 -7.41
C ASP A 99 -1.38 -9.30 -7.03
N GLN A 100 -0.26 -8.62 -7.08
CA GLN A 100 1.03 -9.19 -6.68
C GLN A 100 1.03 -9.55 -5.19
N LEU A 101 0.50 -8.67 -4.34
CA LEU A 101 0.37 -8.94 -2.91
C LEU A 101 -0.59 -10.12 -2.64
N VAL A 102 -1.69 -10.22 -3.38
CA VAL A 102 -2.63 -11.34 -3.26
C VAL A 102 -1.94 -12.66 -3.61
N ARG A 103 -1.20 -12.70 -4.72
CA ARG A 103 -0.47 -13.91 -5.13
C ARG A 103 0.56 -14.36 -4.10
N GLU A 104 1.12 -13.43 -3.34
CA GLU A 104 2.11 -13.72 -2.31
C GLU A 104 1.50 -14.05 -0.95
N GLY A 105 0.17 -14.07 -0.85
CA GLY A 105 -0.53 -14.37 0.40
C GLY A 105 -0.51 -13.24 1.42
N LEU A 106 -0.17 -12.02 1.00
CA LEU A 106 -0.06 -10.85 1.87
C LEU A 106 -1.30 -9.95 1.81
N ALA A 107 -2.23 -10.27 0.93
CA ALA A 107 -3.49 -9.56 0.76
C ALA A 107 -4.55 -10.53 0.26
N ARG A 108 -5.79 -10.09 0.33
CA ARG A 108 -6.95 -10.75 -0.28
C ARG A 108 -7.61 -9.79 -1.24
N THR A 109 -8.23 -10.30 -2.29
CA THR A 109 -9.07 -9.48 -3.15
C THR A 109 -10.24 -8.93 -2.32
N TRP A 110 -10.51 -7.64 -2.45
CA TRP A 110 -11.59 -7.00 -1.71
C TRP A 110 -12.95 -7.56 -2.12
N SER A 111 -13.69 -8.09 -1.15
CA SER A 111 -15.01 -8.72 -1.36
C SER A 111 -16.18 -7.85 -0.90
N GLY A 112 -15.91 -6.60 -0.51
CA GLY A 112 -16.91 -5.67 0.01
C GLY A 112 -17.05 -5.71 1.53
N ARG A 113 -16.33 -6.58 2.20
CA ARG A 113 -16.32 -6.67 3.68
C ARG A 113 -14.97 -7.17 4.17
N ARG A 114 -14.66 -6.85 5.42
CA ARG A 114 -13.47 -7.39 6.06
C ARG A 114 -13.72 -8.83 6.51
N GLU A 115 -12.69 -9.65 6.32
CA GLU A 115 -12.65 -11.03 6.79
C GLU A 115 -11.54 -11.16 7.82
N THR A 116 -11.70 -12.12 8.75
CA THR A 116 -10.69 -12.35 9.78
C THR A 116 -9.40 -12.90 9.18
N TRP A 117 -8.27 -12.50 9.76
CA TRP A 117 -6.93 -13.04 9.47
C TRP A 117 -6.44 -14.00 10.56
N CYS A 118 -7.21 -14.16 11.62
CA CYS A 118 -6.86 -15.02 12.76
C CYS A 118 -7.53 -16.44 12.67
#